data_99852f762701d44388c5b624791f9907
#
_entry.id   99852f762701d44388c5b624791f9907
#
_cell.length_a   1.000
_cell.length_b   1.000
_cell.length_c   1.000
_cell.angle_alpha   90.00
_cell.angle_beta   90.00
_cell.angle_gamma   90.00
#
_symmetry.space_group_name_H-M   'P 1'
#
loop_
_entity.id
_entity.type
_entity.pdbx_description
1 polymer ?
#
loop_
_entity_poly.entity_id
_entity_poly.type
_entity_poly.pdbx_seq_one_letter_code
_entity_poly.pdbx_strand_id
1 'polypeptide(L)' 'MSVLVYTESWNGIFRKSTFETVSYASETAKALGTDVIAVSLEDVSDVELHKLGNYGATKAISVPKLEPDFLTKAWEQ' A
#
# COMPACT_ATOMS: atom_id res chain seq x y z
N MET A 1 10.81 -12.12 0.88
CA MET A 1 10.20 -11.21 1.86
C MET A 1 9.92 -9.87 1.20
N SER A 2 8.77 -9.30 1.45
CA SER A 2 8.37 -8.02 0.85
C SER A 2 8.07 -7.00 1.94
N VAL A 3 8.30 -5.73 1.63
CA VAL A 3 7.92 -4.64 2.52
C VAL A 3 6.47 -4.28 2.22
N LEU A 4 5.61 -4.35 3.22
CA LEU A 4 4.21 -3.98 3.09
C LEU A 4 3.98 -2.56 3.58
N VAL A 5 3.26 -1.78 2.80
CA VAL A 5 2.93 -0.40 3.14
C VAL A 5 1.42 -0.24 3.06
N TYR A 6 0.81 0.17 4.16
CA TYR A 6 -0.61 0.53 4.15
C TYR A 6 -0.73 1.97 3.70
N THR A 7 -1.55 2.19 2.67
CA THR A 7 -1.72 3.50 2.07
C THR A 7 -3.10 4.03 2.39
N GLU A 8 -3.15 5.19 3.00
CA GLU A 8 -4.40 5.87 3.33
C GLU A 8 -4.78 6.81 2.20
N SER A 9 -6.08 6.88 1.91
CA SER A 9 -6.61 7.79 0.93
C SER A 9 -7.70 8.65 1.56
N TRP A 10 -7.96 9.78 0.92
CA TRP A 10 -9.03 10.69 1.32
C TRP A 10 -9.89 10.95 0.09
N ASN A 11 -11.16 10.57 0.17
CA ASN A 11 -12.08 10.69 -0.97
C ASN A 11 -11.54 10.01 -2.24
N GLY A 12 -10.88 8.86 -2.09
CA GLY A 12 -10.34 8.09 -3.20
C GLY A 12 -9.04 8.63 -3.78
N ILE A 13 -8.41 9.59 -3.10
CA ILE A 13 -7.16 10.21 -3.57
C ILE A 13 -6.09 10.03 -2.49
N PHE A 14 -4.91 9.60 -2.91
CA PHE A 14 -3.79 9.47 -2.00
C PHE A 14 -3.20 10.85 -1.68
N ARG A 15 -2.80 11.03 -0.43
CA ARG A 15 -2.14 12.26 0.02
C ARG A 15 -0.66 12.23 -0.31
N LYS A 16 -0.04 13.41 -0.28
CA LYS A 16 1.40 13.53 -0.47
C LYS A 16 2.18 12.69 0.55
N SER A 17 1.74 12.67 1.79
CA SER A 17 2.38 11.87 2.83
C SER A 17 2.37 10.38 2.51
N THR A 18 1.32 9.89 1.84
CA THR A 18 1.25 8.50 1.39
C THR A 18 2.36 8.21 0.38
N PHE A 19 2.56 9.08 -0.59
CA PHE A 19 3.60 8.91 -1.59
C PHE A 19 4.99 8.97 -0.97
N GLU A 20 5.20 9.83 0.01
CA GLU A 20 6.47 9.91 0.74
C GLU A 20 6.74 8.60 1.49
N THR A 21 5.71 8.02 2.11
CA THR A 21 5.83 6.75 2.81
C THR A 21 6.21 5.62 1.85
N VAL A 22 5.59 5.59 0.68
CA VAL A 22 5.91 4.58 -0.34
C VAL A 22 7.35 4.75 -0.83
N SER A 23 7.79 5.99 -1.06
CA SER A 23 9.16 6.26 -1.48
C SER A 23 10.15 5.80 -0.41
N TYR A 24 9.88 6.06 0.84
CA TYR A 24 10.72 5.62 1.94
C TYR A 24 10.79 4.09 2.00
N ALA A 25 9.64 3.44 1.87
CA ALA A 25 9.58 1.98 1.85
C ALA A 25 10.37 1.41 0.67
N SER A 26 10.32 2.08 -0.48
CA SER A 26 11.07 1.67 -1.66
C SER A 26 12.57 1.71 -1.41
N GLU A 27 13.07 2.75 -0.76
CA GLU A 27 14.48 2.85 -0.42
C GLU A 27 14.90 1.73 0.57
N THR A 28 14.05 1.47 1.56
CA THR A 28 14.29 0.38 2.51
C THR A 28 14.32 -0.96 1.80
N ALA A 29 13.37 -1.20 0.89
CA ALA A 29 13.29 -2.45 0.15
C ALA A 29 14.52 -2.66 -0.73
N LYS A 30 15.03 -1.61 -1.35
CA LYS A 30 16.25 -1.68 -2.16
C LYS A 30 17.43 -2.09 -1.30
N ALA A 31 17.54 -1.53 -0.11
CA ALA A 31 18.62 -1.87 0.81
C ALA A 31 18.52 -3.33 1.26
N LEU A 32 17.33 -3.89 1.35
CA LEU A 32 17.11 -5.28 1.75
C LEU A 32 17.06 -6.24 0.55
N GLY A 33 17.09 -5.72 -0.68
CA GLY A 33 17.00 -6.53 -1.88
C GLY A 33 15.64 -7.18 -2.08
N THR A 34 14.58 -6.46 -1.74
CA THR A 34 13.21 -6.99 -1.83
C THR A 34 12.24 -5.99 -2.47
N ASP A 35 10.97 -6.35 -2.50
CA ASP A 35 9.90 -5.61 -3.16
C ASP A 35 9.09 -4.80 -2.18
N VAL A 36 8.33 -3.82 -2.72
CA VAL A 36 7.36 -3.05 -1.96
C VAL A 36 5.96 -3.38 -2.47
N ILE A 37 5.09 -3.77 -1.54
CA ILE A 37 3.68 -4.01 -1.85
C ILE A 37 2.86 -2.97 -1.10
N ALA A 38 2.17 -2.12 -1.84
CA ALA A 38 1.30 -1.11 -1.26
C ALA A 38 -0.12 -1.67 -1.17
N VAL A 39 -0.74 -1.52 -0.02
CA VAL A 39 -2.09 -2.04 0.24
C VAL A 39 -3.00 -0.88 0.62
N SER A 40 -4.09 -0.70 -0.12
CA SER A 40 -5.14 0.26 0.21
C SER A 40 -6.35 -0.50 0.72
N LEU A 41 -6.84 -0.13 1.88
CA LEU A 41 -8.06 -0.69 2.44
C LEU A 41 -9.30 0.09 2.00
N GLU A 42 -9.10 1.18 1.29
CA GLU A 42 -10.18 2.00 0.77
C GLU A 42 -10.31 1.82 -0.73
N ASP A 43 -11.51 2.12 -1.23
CA ASP A 43 -11.77 2.02 -2.66
C ASP A 43 -11.14 3.20 -3.39
N VAL A 44 -10.13 2.91 -4.20
CA VAL A 44 -9.47 3.93 -5.01
C VAL A 44 -9.44 3.45 -6.46
N SER A 45 -9.37 4.40 -7.39
CA SER A 45 -9.33 4.07 -8.82
C SER A 45 -8.00 3.44 -9.21
N ASP A 46 -8.00 2.73 -10.34
CA ASP A 46 -6.77 2.14 -10.88
C ASP A 46 -5.73 3.21 -11.20
N VAL A 47 -6.18 4.40 -11.60
CA VAL A 47 -5.28 5.52 -11.88
C VAL A 47 -4.53 5.92 -10.61
N GLU A 48 -5.23 5.99 -9.49
CA GLU A 48 -4.60 6.31 -8.21
C GLU A 48 -3.62 5.22 -7.77
N LEU A 49 -4.02 3.95 -7.91
CA LEU A 49 -3.12 2.83 -7.58
C LEU A 49 -1.85 2.89 -8.44
N HIS A 50 -1.99 3.26 -9.71
CA HIS A 50 -0.85 3.37 -10.62
C HIS A 50 0.16 4.41 -10.16
N LYS A 51 -0.31 5.48 -9.51
CA LYS A 51 0.58 6.52 -8.97
C LYS A 51 1.55 5.96 -7.94
N LEU A 52 1.11 4.98 -7.16
CA LEU A 52 1.97 4.35 -6.15
C LEU A 52 3.18 3.68 -6.81
N GLY A 53 3.00 3.10 -7.98
CA GLY A 53 4.10 2.50 -8.73
C GLY A 53 5.15 3.53 -9.14
N ASN A 54 4.74 4.76 -9.42
CA ASN A 54 5.67 5.83 -9.78
C ASN A 54 6.57 6.23 -8.61
N TYR A 55 6.18 5.89 -7.39
CA TYR A 55 6.97 6.19 -6.18
C TYR A 55 7.73 4.98 -5.66
N GLY A 56 7.68 3.87 -6.39
CA GLY A 56 8.53 2.72 -6.09
C GLY A 56 7.81 1.46 -5.64
N ALA A 57 6.48 1.47 -5.56
CA ALA A 57 5.74 0.26 -5.23
C ALA A 57 5.84 -0.73 -6.38
N THR A 58 6.22 -1.96 -6.09
CA THR A 58 6.27 -3.04 -7.08
C THR A 58 4.87 -3.52 -7.41
N LYS A 59 4.00 -3.51 -6.41
CA LYS A 59 2.63 -3.96 -6.52
C LYS A 59 1.74 -3.07 -5.68
N ALA A 60 0.55 -2.76 -6.17
CA ALA A 60 -0.45 -1.99 -5.43
C ALA A 60 -1.76 -2.76 -5.46
N ILE A 61 -2.31 -3.01 -4.28
CA ILE A 61 -3.53 -3.80 -4.11
C ILE A 61 -4.57 -2.96 -3.40
N SER A 62 -5.79 -2.91 -3.93
CA SER A 62 -6.92 -2.28 -3.27
C SER A 62 -7.84 -3.38 -2.74
N VAL A 63 -8.12 -3.35 -1.44
CA VAL A 63 -8.97 -4.34 -0.78
C VAL A 63 -10.07 -3.62 -0.01
N PRO A 64 -10.97 -2.92 -0.70
CA PRO A 64 -11.93 -2.02 -0.06
C PRO A 64 -13.00 -2.72 0.76
N LYS A 65 -13.17 -4.02 0.58
CA LYS A 65 -14.25 -4.77 1.23
C LYS A 65 -13.72 -5.90 2.10
N LEU A 66 -12.59 -5.67 2.74
CA LEU A 66 -12.13 -6.64 3.74
C LEU A 66 -13.16 -6.70 4.86
N GLU A 67 -13.64 -7.91 5.11
CA GLU A 67 -14.59 -8.10 6.19
C GLU A 67 -13.90 -8.00 7.54
N PRO A 68 -14.60 -7.43 8.55
CA PRO A 68 -14.02 -7.34 9.89
C PRO A 68 -13.49 -8.68 10.42
N ASP A 69 -14.18 -9.77 10.11
CA ASP A 69 -13.75 -11.11 10.52
C ASP A 69 -12.38 -11.48 9.98
N PHE A 70 -12.12 -11.11 8.73
CA PHE A 70 -10.81 -11.35 8.13
C PHE A 70 -9.71 -10.60 8.88
N LEU A 71 -9.96 -9.33 9.19
CA LEU A 71 -9.00 -8.53 9.93
C LEU A 71 -8.76 -9.07 11.33
N THR A 72 -9.81 -9.51 11.99
CA THR A 72 -9.70 -10.11 13.33
C THR A 72 -8.84 -11.36 13.28
N LYS A 73 -9.07 -12.22 12.30
CA LYS A 73 -8.29 -13.45 12.17
C LYS A 73 -6.83 -13.17 11.85
N ALA A 74 -6.56 -12.16 11.03
CA ALA A 74 -5.18 -11.77 10.71
C ALA A 74 -4.45 -11.30 11.96
N TRP A 75 -5.14 -10.61 12.86
CA TRP A 75 -4.56 -10.13 14.11
C TRP A 75 -4.31 -11.25 15.11
N GLU A 76 -5.14 -12.29 15.10
CA GLU A 76 -5.03 -13.39 16.05
C GLU A 76 -3.92 -14.38 15.71
N GLN A 77 -3.38 -14.29 14.53
CA GLN A 77 -2.27 -15.12 14.12
C GLN A 77 -0.94 -14.49 14.52
#